data_c6ad6bc348e8280535864f00a68c4a98
#
_entry.id   c6ad6bc348e8280535864f00a68c4a98
#
_cell.length_a   1.000
_cell.length_b   1.000
_cell.length_c   1.000
_cell.angle_alpha   90.00
_cell.angle_beta   90.00
_cell.angle_gamma   90.00
#
_symmetry.space_group_name_H-M   'P 1'
#
loop_
_entity.id
_entity.type
_entity.pdbx_description
1 polymer ?
#
loop_
_entity_poly.entity_id
_entity_poly.type
_entity_poly.pdbx_seq_one_letter_code
_entity_poly.pdbx_strand_id
1 'polypeptide(L)'
;MQISVKTTNEVKVLAFEGKLDTGTSPNAQQQLTRLIEAGENRFLVNFEKLDYISSSGLRVLLAAAKQLKGIDGELRICSLNEVVGEVFDISGFTTIFKVFGSESEALDGF
;
A
#
# COMPACT_ATOMS: atom_id res chain seq x y z
N MET A 1 -3.72 -14.57 2.10
CA MET A 1 -3.65 -13.26 1.41
C MET A 1 -2.94 -13.41 0.09
N GLN A 2 -3.39 -12.67 -0.90
CA GLN A 2 -2.77 -12.64 -2.23
C GLN A 2 -2.39 -11.22 -2.58
N ILE A 3 -1.23 -11.05 -3.22
CA ILE A 3 -0.79 -9.75 -3.73
C ILE A 3 -0.52 -9.92 -5.22
N SER A 4 -1.26 -9.19 -6.05
CA SER A 4 -1.05 -9.14 -7.49
C SER A 4 -0.33 -7.85 -7.85
N VAL A 5 0.65 -7.93 -8.74
CA VAL A 5 1.45 -6.77 -9.14
C VAL A 5 1.30 -6.55 -10.64
N LYS A 6 1.01 -5.31 -11.02
CA LYS A 6 1.01 -4.89 -12.43
C LYS A 6 1.73 -3.55 -12.54
N THR A 7 2.15 -3.19 -13.74
CA THR A 7 2.78 -1.90 -14.01
C THR A 7 1.85 -1.06 -14.88
N THR A 8 1.57 0.16 -14.43
CA THR A 8 0.73 1.10 -15.18
C THR A 8 1.41 2.47 -15.14
N ASN A 9 1.78 3.01 -16.29
CA ASN A 9 2.45 4.32 -16.41
C ASN A 9 3.66 4.45 -15.47
N GLU A 10 4.49 3.41 -15.43
CA GLU A 10 5.70 3.34 -14.60
C GLU A 10 5.41 3.27 -13.09
N VAL A 11 4.15 3.01 -12.72
CA VAL A 11 3.75 2.81 -11.33
C VAL A 11 3.52 1.33 -11.09
N LYS A 12 4.08 0.81 -10.00
CA LYS A 12 3.79 -0.55 -9.55
C LYS A 12 2.49 -0.54 -8.77
N VAL A 13 1.47 -1.18 -9.32
CA VAL A 13 0.17 -1.30 -8.69
C VAL A 13 0.08 -2.66 -8.02
N LEU A 14 -0.04 -2.66 -6.69
CA LEU A 14 -0.15 -3.88 -5.89
C LEU A 14 -1.58 -4.00 -5.37
N ALA A 15 -2.29 -5.03 -5.80
CA ALA A 15 -3.63 -5.31 -5.32
C ALA A 15 -3.54 -6.39 -4.23
N PHE A 16 -3.99 -6.03 -3.03
CA PHE A 16 -4.00 -6.91 -1.88
C PHE A 16 -5.39 -7.52 -1.73
N GLU A 17 -5.45 -8.83 -1.56
CA GLU A 17 -6.70 -9.56 -1.40
C GLU A 17 -6.64 -10.41 -0.13
N GLY A 18 -7.66 -10.30 0.73
CA GLY A 18 -7.77 -11.06 1.96
C GLY A 18 -7.46 -10.23 3.19
N LYS A 19 -6.60 -10.73 4.06
CA LYS A 19 -6.28 -10.06 5.33
C LYS A 19 -4.78 -9.78 5.42
N LEU A 20 -4.45 -8.54 5.72
CA LEU A 20 -3.08 -8.12 6.01
C LEU A 20 -2.94 -8.06 7.53
N ASP A 21 -2.52 -9.16 8.12
CA ASP A 21 -2.43 -9.34 9.56
C ASP A 21 -1.00 -9.74 9.98
N THR A 22 -0.84 -10.13 11.22
CA THR A 22 0.47 -10.52 11.76
C THR A 22 1.09 -11.69 10.98
N GLY A 23 0.28 -12.65 10.54
CA GLY A 23 0.76 -13.83 9.82
C GLY A 23 1.15 -13.55 8.37
N THR A 24 0.52 -12.58 7.72
CA THR A 24 0.75 -12.25 6.30
C THR A 24 1.67 -11.05 6.10
N SER A 25 1.86 -10.23 7.13
CA SER A 25 2.68 -9.01 7.05
C SER A 25 4.13 -9.26 6.63
N PRO A 26 4.83 -10.30 7.10
CA PRO A 26 6.21 -10.55 6.66
C PRO A 26 6.33 -10.77 5.16
N ASN A 27 5.40 -11.50 4.56
CA ASN A 27 5.39 -11.73 3.12
C ASN A 27 5.14 -10.44 2.34
N ALA A 28 4.19 -9.63 2.81
CA ALA A 28 3.90 -8.34 2.19
C ALA A 28 5.13 -7.42 2.24
N GLN A 29 5.79 -7.35 3.38
CA GLN A 29 7.00 -6.55 3.53
C GLN A 29 8.11 -7.03 2.60
N GLN A 30 8.30 -8.33 2.48
CA GLN A 30 9.31 -8.90 1.61
C GLN A 30 9.05 -8.53 0.13
N GLN A 31 7.81 -8.61 -0.31
CA GLN A 31 7.46 -8.26 -1.69
C GLN A 31 7.68 -6.79 -1.99
N LEU A 32 7.28 -5.91 -1.08
CA LEU A 32 7.51 -4.47 -1.22
C LEU A 32 9.00 -4.15 -1.25
N THR A 33 9.76 -4.71 -0.32
CA THR A 33 11.21 -4.49 -0.22
C THR A 33 11.94 -4.94 -1.50
N ARG A 34 11.56 -6.09 -2.06
CA ARG A 34 12.17 -6.58 -3.30
C ARG A 34 11.96 -5.61 -4.46
N LEU A 35 10.77 -5.07 -4.59
CA LEU A 35 10.48 -4.11 -5.65
C LEU A 35 11.26 -2.81 -5.47
N ILE A 36 11.35 -2.33 -4.24
CA ILE A 36 12.11 -1.11 -3.93
C ILE A 36 13.60 -1.33 -4.23
N GLU A 37 14.15 -2.47 -3.83
CA GLU A 37 15.55 -2.81 -4.08
C GLU A 37 15.84 -3.01 -5.57
N ALA A 38 14.83 -3.40 -6.35
CA ALA A 38 14.95 -3.52 -7.80
C ALA A 38 14.92 -2.17 -8.52
N GLY A 39 14.77 -1.08 -7.79
CA GLY A 39 14.78 0.28 -8.36
C GLY A 39 13.41 0.89 -8.59
N GLU A 40 12.35 0.20 -8.21
CA GLU A 40 11.00 0.75 -8.33
C GLU A 40 10.77 1.81 -7.26
N ASN A 41 10.19 2.96 -7.62
CA ASN A 41 10.01 4.07 -6.70
C ASN A 41 8.62 4.68 -6.69
N ARG A 42 7.70 4.20 -7.52
CA ARG A 42 6.31 4.66 -7.54
C ARG A 42 5.39 3.49 -7.29
N PHE A 43 4.67 3.54 -6.18
CA PHE A 43 3.83 2.42 -5.72
C PHE A 43 2.42 2.90 -5.47
N LEU A 44 1.45 2.14 -5.97
CA LEU A 44 0.04 2.29 -5.64
C LEU A 44 -0.45 0.99 -5.03
N VAL A 45 -0.90 1.07 -3.80
CA VAL A 45 -1.47 -0.09 -3.10
C VAL A 45 -2.98 -0.01 -3.20
N ASN A 46 -3.57 -1.00 -3.86
CA ASN A 46 -5.03 -1.09 -4.04
C ASN A 46 -5.60 -2.07 -3.03
N PHE A 47 -6.44 -1.56 -2.13
CA PHE A 47 -7.05 -2.33 -1.04
C PHE A 47 -8.53 -2.67 -1.30
N GLU A 48 -9.00 -2.58 -2.54
CA GLU A 48 -10.39 -2.87 -2.85
C GLU A 48 -10.86 -4.23 -2.34
N LYS A 49 -9.98 -5.22 -2.39
CA LYS A 49 -10.29 -6.59 -1.96
C LYS A 49 -9.66 -6.96 -0.62
N LEU A 50 -9.14 -5.99 0.11
CA LEU A 50 -8.60 -6.21 1.44
C LEU A 50 -9.72 -6.14 2.47
N ASP A 51 -9.92 -7.22 3.21
CA ASP A 51 -10.99 -7.31 4.21
C ASP A 51 -10.60 -6.74 5.56
N TYR A 52 -9.31 -6.78 5.90
CA TYR A 52 -8.83 -6.42 7.23
C TYR A 52 -7.36 -6.04 7.20
N ILE A 53 -6.97 -5.10 8.06
CA ILE A 53 -5.58 -4.73 8.27
C ILE A 53 -5.30 -4.63 9.78
N SER A 54 -4.19 -5.23 10.21
CA SER A 54 -3.74 -5.18 11.61
C SER A 54 -2.71 -4.06 11.79
N SER A 55 -2.31 -3.82 13.04
CA SER A 55 -1.21 -2.90 13.33
C SER A 55 0.10 -3.35 12.69
N SER A 56 0.32 -4.66 12.56
CA SER A 56 1.48 -5.20 11.84
C SER A 56 1.43 -4.83 10.36
N GLY A 57 0.24 -4.90 9.74
CA GLY A 57 0.04 -4.49 8.36
C GLY A 57 0.29 -3.00 8.15
N LEU A 58 -0.19 -2.16 9.07
CA LEU A 58 0.06 -0.72 9.02
C LEU A 58 1.56 -0.42 9.09
N ARG A 59 2.29 -1.15 9.92
CA ARG A 59 3.75 -1.00 10.02
C ARG A 59 4.48 -1.35 8.72
N VAL A 60 3.99 -2.34 7.99
CA VAL A 60 4.55 -2.70 6.68
C VAL A 60 4.44 -1.52 5.72
N LEU A 61 3.27 -0.89 5.66
CA LEU A 61 3.06 0.29 4.81
C LEU A 61 3.95 1.45 5.22
N LEU A 62 4.06 1.68 6.52
CA LEU A 62 4.90 2.76 7.04
C LEU A 62 6.37 2.53 6.72
N ALA A 63 6.86 1.31 6.87
CA ALA A 63 8.24 0.95 6.55
C ALA A 63 8.52 1.17 5.05
N ALA A 64 7.62 0.74 4.18
CA ALA A 64 7.75 0.94 2.74
C ALA A 64 7.79 2.43 2.39
N ALA A 65 6.90 3.21 3.00
CA ALA A 65 6.85 4.66 2.76
C ALA A 65 8.15 5.34 3.17
N LYS A 66 8.74 4.93 4.29
CA LYS A 66 10.02 5.47 4.75
C LYS A 66 11.17 5.12 3.81
N GLN A 67 11.21 3.88 3.32
CA GLN A 67 12.22 3.45 2.36
C GLN A 67 12.11 4.26 1.07
N LEU A 68 10.89 4.45 0.57
CA LEU A 68 10.64 5.21 -0.66
C LEU A 68 11.01 6.68 -0.49
N LYS A 69 10.74 7.26 0.65
CA LYS A 69 11.10 8.66 0.92
C LYS A 69 12.61 8.86 0.82
N GLY A 70 13.39 7.88 1.24
CA GLY A 70 14.85 7.94 1.16
C GLY A 70 15.42 7.92 -0.26
N ILE A 71 14.62 7.54 -1.25
CA ILE A 71 15.01 7.49 -2.66
C ILE A 71 14.12 8.36 -3.55
N ASP A 72 13.47 9.37 -2.96
CA ASP A 72 12.54 10.27 -3.64
C ASP A 72 11.38 9.53 -4.33
N GLY A 73 10.95 8.43 -3.73
CA GLY A 73 9.81 7.66 -4.19
C GLY A 73 8.51 8.07 -3.51
N GLU A 74 7.42 7.48 -3.94
CA GLU A 74 6.10 7.78 -3.40
C GLU A 74 5.25 6.53 -3.32
N LEU A 75 4.44 6.42 -2.26
CA LEU A 75 3.45 5.36 -2.10
C LEU A 75 2.09 6.00 -1.90
N ARG A 76 1.13 5.63 -2.75
CA ARG A 76 -0.26 6.05 -2.63
C ARG A 76 -1.12 4.83 -2.33
N ILE A 77 -2.30 5.07 -1.77
CA ILE A 77 -3.25 4.02 -1.40
C ILE A 77 -4.60 4.37 -2.00
N CYS A 78 -5.34 3.36 -2.45
CA CYS A 78 -6.68 3.58 -2.97
C CYS A 78 -7.67 2.50 -2.56
N SER A 79 -8.94 2.85 -2.66
CA SER A 79 -10.06 1.90 -2.56
C SER A 79 -10.19 1.22 -1.20
N LEU A 80 -10.02 1.99 -0.11
CA LEU A 80 -10.26 1.47 1.23
C LEU A 80 -11.75 1.16 1.41
N ASN A 81 -12.06 -0.03 1.94
CA ASN A 81 -13.42 -0.29 2.36
C ASN A 81 -13.68 0.39 3.71
N GLU A 82 -14.90 0.32 4.20
CA GLU A 82 -15.32 1.00 5.42
C GLU A 82 -14.50 0.55 6.65
N VAL A 83 -14.25 -0.74 6.78
CA VAL A 83 -13.53 -1.32 7.92
C VAL A 83 -12.06 -0.88 7.91
N VAL A 84 -11.39 -1.02 6.77
CA VAL A 84 -9.98 -0.64 6.63
C VAL A 84 -9.84 0.87 6.74
N GLY A 85 -10.78 1.62 6.17
CA GLY A 85 -10.80 3.08 6.26
C GLY A 85 -10.90 3.58 7.70
N GLU A 86 -11.72 2.93 8.54
CA GLU A 86 -11.80 3.26 9.96
C GLU A 86 -10.48 3.05 10.68
N VAL A 87 -9.79 1.95 10.39
CA VAL A 87 -8.49 1.67 10.99
C VAL A 87 -7.48 2.76 10.61
N PHE A 88 -7.50 3.20 9.36
CA PHE A 88 -6.63 4.28 8.89
C PHE A 88 -6.94 5.59 9.60
N ASP A 89 -8.22 5.92 9.78
CA ASP A 89 -8.66 7.14 10.46
C ASP A 89 -8.24 7.14 11.93
N ILE A 90 -8.51 6.06 12.64
CA ILE A 90 -8.22 5.94 14.07
C ILE A 90 -6.71 5.99 14.32
N SER A 91 -5.91 5.38 13.45
CA SER A 91 -4.45 5.35 13.59
C SER A 91 -3.78 6.62 13.09
N GLY A 92 -4.50 7.53 12.46
CA GLY A 92 -3.94 8.75 11.89
C GLY A 92 -3.25 8.55 10.55
N PHE A 93 -3.38 7.39 9.94
CA PHE A 93 -2.70 7.06 8.69
C PHE A 93 -3.25 7.83 7.50
N THR A 94 -4.49 8.31 7.56
CA THR A 94 -5.06 9.18 6.52
C THR A 94 -4.35 10.52 6.41
N THR A 95 -3.62 10.93 7.45
CA THR A 95 -2.80 12.15 7.41
C THR A 95 -1.38 11.88 6.92
N ILE A 96 -0.95 10.62 6.93
CA ILE A 96 0.40 10.22 6.53
C ILE A 96 0.44 9.84 5.05
N PHE A 97 -0.57 9.10 4.59
CA PHE A 97 -0.64 8.61 3.22
C PHE A 97 -1.65 9.39 2.39
N LYS A 98 -1.39 9.50 1.10
CA LYS A 98 -2.37 10.00 0.14
C LYS A 98 -3.31 8.84 -0.18
N VAL A 99 -4.56 8.97 0.20
CA VAL A 99 -5.60 7.95 0.02
C VAL A 99 -6.62 8.45 -1.00
N PHE A 100 -6.92 7.61 -1.99
CA PHE A 100 -7.83 7.95 -3.08
C PHE A 100 -8.99 6.96 -3.12
N GLY A 101 -10.11 7.39 -3.70
CA GLY A 101 -11.30 6.55 -3.79
C GLY A 101 -11.19 5.45 -4.82
N SER A 102 -10.34 5.61 -5.84
CA SER A 102 -10.19 4.64 -6.91
C SER A 102 -8.75 4.59 -7.42
N GLU A 103 -8.43 3.52 -8.13
CA GLU A 103 -7.13 3.37 -8.77
C GLU A 103 -6.89 4.46 -9.82
N SER A 104 -7.91 4.79 -10.59
CA SER A 104 -7.83 5.84 -11.61
C SER A 104 -7.46 7.19 -11.01
N GLU A 105 -8.13 7.57 -9.92
CA GLU A 105 -7.82 8.82 -9.23
C GLU A 105 -6.41 8.81 -8.64
N ALA A 106 -5.99 7.67 -8.09
CA ALA A 106 -4.69 7.53 -7.46
C ALA A 106 -3.53 7.57 -8.46
N LEU A 107 -3.77 7.17 -9.70
CA LEU A 107 -2.76 7.20 -10.76
C LEU A 107 -2.60 8.58 -11.39
N ASP A 108 -3.61 9.43 -11.26
CA ASP A 108 -3.59 10.76 -11.84
C ASP A 108 -2.54 11.64 -11.14
N GLY A 109 -1.64 12.22 -11.92
CA GLY A 109 -0.58 13.07 -11.40
C GLY A 109 0.51 12.33 -10.60
N PHE A 110 0.60 11.05 -10.80
CA PHE A 110 1.60 10.25 -10.07
C PHE A 110 3.02 10.47 -10.62
#